data_8842406e578a5a7298b546d08c021f9c
#
_entry.id   8842406e578a5a7298b546d08c021f9c
#
_cell.length_a   1.000
_cell.length_b   1.000
_cell.length_c   1.000
_cell.angle_alpha   90.00
_cell.angle_beta   90.00
_cell.angle_gamma   90.00
#
_symmetry.space_group_name_H-M   'P 1'
#
loop_
_entity.id
_entity.type
_entity.pdbx_description
1 polymer ?
#
loop_
_entity_poly.entity_id
_entity_poly.type
_entity_poly.pdbx_seq_one_letter_code
_entity_poly.pdbx_strand_id
1 'polypeptide(L)'
;ACLSPHFEKVSYVSVSGNHSRIDTKERALMQERLDDLVEWYLSARMQSFENVEIGYGKRIDSSMYVVDVRGKLYVGIHGDYDPSPAHIQALQTMVGAPVYAVLIGHKHHNATDIVQGIRTIMAGSFMGMDDFCVQKRIFGKPEQMVCVCNSDGIDCFYDVALCPVE
;
A
#
# COMPACT_ATOMS: atom_id res chain seq x y z
N ALA A 1 -0.34 17.61 -4.45
CA ALA A 1 -0.52 18.75 -5.35
C ALA A 1 -1.31 18.38 -6.61
N CYS A 2 -0.97 17.31 -7.33
CA CYS A 2 -1.67 16.97 -8.59
C CYS A 2 -3.12 16.52 -8.38
N LEU A 3 -3.44 15.83 -7.29
CA LEU A 3 -4.78 15.31 -7.01
C LEU A 3 -5.68 16.35 -6.30
N SER A 4 -5.11 17.17 -5.42
CA SER A 4 -5.87 18.09 -4.58
C SER A 4 -6.87 18.96 -5.33
N PRO A 5 -6.59 19.51 -6.54
CA PRO A 5 -7.56 20.34 -7.27
C PRO A 5 -8.76 19.56 -7.83
N HIS A 6 -8.70 18.25 -7.89
CA HIS A 6 -9.68 17.42 -8.58
C HIS A 6 -10.58 16.61 -7.64
N PHE A 7 -10.28 16.61 -6.34
CA PHE A 7 -11.02 15.84 -5.35
C PHE A 7 -11.42 16.71 -4.15
N GLU A 8 -12.58 16.45 -3.60
CA GLU A 8 -13.06 17.09 -2.38
C GLU A 8 -12.15 16.79 -1.19
N LYS A 9 -11.66 15.55 -1.10
CA LYS A 9 -10.72 15.10 -0.08
C LYS A 9 -9.72 14.11 -0.67
N VAL A 10 -8.46 14.26 -0.28
CA VAL A 10 -7.37 13.32 -0.58
C VAL A 10 -6.76 12.84 0.72
N SER A 11 -6.86 11.55 0.99
CA SER A 11 -6.24 10.93 2.16
C SER A 11 -5.07 10.06 1.72
N TYR A 12 -3.94 10.20 2.39
CA TYR A 12 -2.72 9.43 2.12
C TYR A 12 -2.35 8.61 3.33
N VAL A 13 -2.03 7.36 3.11
CA VAL A 13 -1.47 6.44 4.11
C VAL A 13 -0.30 5.69 3.51
N SER A 14 0.68 5.34 4.32
CA SER A 14 1.84 4.56 3.91
C SER A 14 2.17 3.47 4.91
N VAL A 15 2.80 2.42 4.42
CA VAL A 15 3.41 1.37 5.23
C VAL A 15 4.87 1.21 4.82
N SER A 16 5.71 0.87 5.78
CA SER A 16 7.14 0.71 5.52
C SER A 16 7.44 -0.52 4.69
N GLY A 17 8.21 -0.32 3.63
CA GLY A 17 8.68 -1.38 2.75
C GLY A 17 10.03 -1.97 3.17
N ASN A 18 10.48 -3.00 2.47
CA ASN A 18 11.74 -3.67 2.77
C ASN A 18 12.99 -3.00 2.17
N HIS A 19 12.80 -2.04 1.24
CA HIS A 19 13.92 -1.35 0.58
C HIS A 19 14.51 -0.21 1.40
N SER A 20 13.75 0.36 2.34
CA SER A 20 14.16 1.50 3.17
C SER A 20 14.82 1.10 4.50
N ARG A 21 15.02 -0.18 4.74
CA ARG A 21 15.67 -0.65 5.97
C ARG A 21 17.13 -0.20 6.05
N ILE A 22 17.58 0.12 7.27
CA ILE A 22 18.91 0.65 7.53
C ILE A 22 19.98 -0.47 7.57
N ASP A 23 19.57 -1.72 7.89
CA ASP A 23 20.47 -2.87 8.05
C ASP A 23 19.97 -4.08 7.22
N THR A 24 20.64 -5.21 7.36
CA THR A 24 20.25 -6.47 6.70
C THR A 24 18.85 -6.93 7.14
N LYS A 25 18.23 -7.79 6.34
CA LYS A 25 16.87 -8.29 6.61
C LYS A 25 16.75 -8.93 8.01
N GLU A 26 17.80 -9.60 8.45
CA GLU A 26 17.82 -10.35 9.72
C GLU A 26 17.99 -9.45 10.95
N ARG A 27 18.46 -8.22 10.77
CA ARG A 27 18.77 -7.27 11.86
C ARG A 27 17.84 -6.08 11.90
N ALA A 28 17.35 -5.63 10.74
CA ALA A 28 16.53 -4.45 10.67
C ALA A 28 15.17 -4.69 11.31
N LEU A 29 14.86 -3.96 12.36
CA LEU A 29 13.54 -3.88 12.94
C LEU A 29 12.61 -3.07 12.03
N MET A 30 11.30 -3.30 12.13
CA MET A 30 10.30 -2.54 11.35
C MET A 30 10.38 -1.03 11.59
N GLN A 31 10.73 -0.63 12.82
CA GLN A 31 10.86 0.77 13.21
C GLN A 31 12.13 1.45 12.66
N GLU A 32 13.07 0.68 12.11
CA GLU A 32 14.33 1.19 11.55
C GLU A 32 14.27 1.36 10.04
N ARG A 33 13.09 1.62 9.51
CA ARG A 33 12.86 1.88 8.09
C ARG A 33 12.65 3.36 7.84
N LEU A 34 13.29 3.87 6.81
CA LEU A 34 13.28 5.30 6.48
C LEU A 34 11.95 5.79 5.87
N ASP A 35 11.02 4.89 5.57
CA ASP A 35 9.71 5.25 4.99
C ASP A 35 8.91 6.20 5.89
N ASP A 36 9.06 6.09 7.22
CA ASP A 36 8.40 6.99 8.17
C ASP A 36 8.88 8.45 8.04
N LEU A 37 10.12 8.67 7.58
CA LEU A 37 10.61 10.01 7.26
C LEU A 37 9.92 10.60 6.03
N VAL A 38 9.54 9.75 5.06
CA VAL A 38 8.79 10.19 3.86
C VAL A 38 7.40 10.65 4.27
N GLU A 39 6.70 9.90 5.13
CA GLU A 39 5.38 10.28 5.63
C GLU A 39 5.44 11.58 6.44
N TRP A 40 6.42 11.72 7.32
CA TRP A 40 6.64 12.94 8.08
C TRP A 40 6.91 14.15 7.15
N TYR A 41 7.77 13.97 6.15
CA TYR A 41 8.08 15.03 5.19
C TYR A 41 6.85 15.43 4.36
N LEU A 42 6.06 14.44 3.89
CA LEU A 42 4.82 14.70 3.17
C LEU A 42 3.82 15.44 4.05
N SER A 43 3.67 15.06 5.31
CA SER A 43 2.80 15.74 6.26
C SER A 43 3.18 17.22 6.38
N ALA A 44 4.46 17.53 6.55
CA ALA A 44 4.95 18.90 6.61
C ALA A 44 4.71 19.69 5.30
N ARG A 45 4.90 19.06 4.14
CA ARG A 45 4.75 19.69 2.82
C ARG A 45 3.29 19.90 2.41
N MET A 46 2.38 19.08 2.90
CA MET A 46 0.96 19.12 2.49
C MET A 46 0.10 20.01 3.40
N GLN A 47 0.64 20.60 4.46
CA GLN A 47 -0.10 21.46 5.41
C GLN A 47 -0.84 22.64 4.75
N SER A 48 -0.38 23.13 3.59
CA SER A 48 -1.03 24.21 2.87
C SER A 48 -2.25 23.77 2.04
N PHE A 49 -2.54 22.48 1.97
CA PHE A 49 -3.69 21.94 1.24
C PHE A 49 -4.77 21.51 2.22
N GLU A 50 -5.84 22.28 2.34
CA GLU A 50 -6.93 22.03 3.31
C GLU A 50 -7.66 20.71 3.09
N ASN A 51 -7.68 20.22 1.86
CA ASN A 51 -8.34 18.98 1.48
C ASN A 51 -7.40 17.75 1.43
N VAL A 52 -6.16 17.87 1.91
CA VAL A 52 -5.19 16.76 1.96
C VAL A 52 -4.93 16.34 3.39
N GLU A 53 -5.15 15.08 3.69
CA GLU A 53 -4.88 14.47 4.99
C GLU A 53 -3.80 13.39 4.84
N ILE A 54 -2.76 13.47 5.65
CA ILE A 54 -1.70 12.46 5.74
C ILE A 54 -1.89 11.65 7.01
N GLY A 55 -1.78 10.31 6.91
CA GLY A 55 -1.97 9.41 8.03
C GLY A 55 -3.43 9.13 8.39
N TYR A 56 -4.33 9.20 7.40
CA TYR A 56 -5.74 8.86 7.59
C TYR A 56 -5.94 7.40 8.03
N GLY A 57 -6.83 7.19 9.00
CA GLY A 57 -7.15 5.85 9.50
C GLY A 57 -6.38 5.48 10.77
N LYS A 58 -6.20 4.18 11.00
CA LYS A 58 -5.52 3.66 12.19
C LYS A 58 -4.23 2.96 11.79
N ARG A 59 -3.11 3.51 12.19
CA ARG A 59 -1.81 2.83 12.10
C ARG A 59 -1.70 1.82 13.24
N ILE A 60 -1.50 0.56 12.93
CA ILE A 60 -1.25 -0.50 13.92
C ILE A 60 0.23 -0.49 14.30
N ASP A 61 1.10 -0.50 13.28
CA ASP A 61 2.54 -0.30 13.40
C ASP A 61 3.11 0.25 12.07
N SER A 62 4.43 0.27 11.92
CA SER A 62 5.07 0.73 10.67
C SER A 62 4.75 -0.12 9.45
N SER A 63 4.28 -1.36 9.63
CA SER A 63 4.00 -2.31 8.55
C SER A 63 2.53 -2.43 8.18
N MET A 64 1.62 -1.92 9.03
CA MET A 64 0.19 -2.15 8.86
C MET A 64 -0.65 -0.90 9.15
N TYR A 65 -1.48 -0.56 8.20
CA TYR A 65 -2.47 0.51 8.30
C TYR A 65 -3.88 -0.02 8.05
N VAL A 66 -4.86 0.52 8.78
CA VAL A 66 -6.29 0.21 8.60
C VAL A 66 -7.02 1.49 8.24
N VAL A 67 -7.72 1.46 7.11
CA VAL A 67 -8.54 2.59 6.64
C VAL A 67 -9.99 2.17 6.47
N ASP A 68 -10.90 3.05 6.80
CA ASP A 68 -12.32 2.90 6.46
C ASP A 68 -12.60 3.62 5.13
N VAL A 69 -13.12 2.87 4.17
CA VAL A 69 -13.60 3.43 2.92
C VAL A 69 -15.09 3.07 2.80
N ARG A 70 -15.95 4.06 3.01
CA ARG A 70 -17.41 3.92 2.94
C ARG A 70 -17.98 2.80 3.82
N GLY A 71 -17.47 2.65 5.04
CA GLY A 71 -17.92 1.64 6.01
C GLY A 71 -17.29 0.26 5.80
N LYS A 72 -16.31 0.12 4.92
CA LYS A 72 -15.54 -1.11 4.70
C LYS A 72 -14.11 -0.92 5.16
N LEU A 73 -13.59 -1.87 5.95
CA LEU A 73 -12.21 -1.81 6.44
C LEU A 73 -11.25 -2.43 5.41
N TYR A 74 -10.26 -1.65 5.05
CA TYR A 74 -9.13 -2.05 4.21
C TYR A 74 -7.86 -2.05 5.05
N VAL A 75 -7.07 -3.10 4.91
CA VAL A 75 -5.76 -3.21 5.58
C VAL A 75 -4.67 -3.03 4.53
N GLY A 76 -3.76 -2.09 4.75
CA GLY A 76 -2.56 -1.90 3.94
C GLY A 76 -1.36 -2.55 4.61
N ILE A 77 -0.63 -3.37 3.87
CA ILE A 77 0.63 -4.01 4.27
C ILE A 77 1.63 -3.95 3.12
N HIS A 78 2.94 -4.03 3.44
CA HIS A 78 3.92 -4.16 2.37
C HIS A 78 3.93 -5.56 1.76
N GLY A 79 3.87 -6.63 2.57
CA GLY A 79 3.77 -8.01 2.09
C GLY A 79 5.06 -8.81 2.14
N ASP A 80 6.17 -8.27 2.64
CA ASP A 80 7.43 -8.99 2.81
C ASP A 80 7.44 -9.95 4.02
N TYR A 81 6.53 -9.74 4.97
CA TYR A 81 6.32 -10.58 6.15
C TYR A 81 5.06 -11.44 6.10
N ASP A 82 4.23 -11.28 5.07
CA ASP A 82 2.92 -11.93 4.96
C ASP A 82 2.81 -12.89 3.76
N PRO A 83 3.70 -13.90 3.66
CA PRO A 83 3.80 -14.73 2.47
C PRO A 83 2.72 -15.81 2.37
N SER A 84 1.93 -16.04 3.41
CA SER A 84 0.98 -17.16 3.45
C SER A 84 -0.47 -16.74 3.65
N PRO A 85 -1.44 -17.54 3.18
CA PRO A 85 -2.87 -17.31 3.41
C PRO A 85 -3.24 -17.19 4.90
N ALA A 86 -2.56 -17.92 5.78
CA ALA A 86 -2.79 -17.87 7.22
C ALA A 86 -2.48 -16.48 7.80
N HIS A 87 -1.47 -15.79 7.26
CA HIS A 87 -1.15 -14.42 7.67
C HIS A 87 -2.26 -13.44 7.30
N ILE A 88 -2.86 -13.58 6.12
CA ILE A 88 -4.00 -12.72 5.71
C ILE A 88 -5.16 -12.84 6.70
N GLN A 89 -5.46 -14.06 7.16
CA GLN A 89 -6.51 -14.24 8.17
C GLN A 89 -6.10 -13.69 9.55
N ALA A 90 -4.82 -13.81 9.92
CA ALA A 90 -4.31 -13.25 11.17
C ALA A 90 -4.47 -11.72 11.23
N LEU A 91 -4.34 -11.02 10.10
CA LEU A 91 -4.56 -9.57 10.04
C LEU A 91 -5.97 -9.20 10.50
N GLN A 92 -7.00 -9.95 10.11
CA GLN A 92 -8.37 -9.71 10.58
C GLN A 92 -8.49 -9.85 12.11
N THR A 93 -7.82 -10.85 12.68
CA THR A 93 -7.77 -11.03 14.13
C THR A 93 -7.07 -9.87 14.83
N MET A 94 -5.97 -9.37 14.27
CA MET A 94 -5.24 -8.21 14.80
C MET A 94 -6.04 -6.92 14.72
N VAL A 95 -6.81 -6.73 13.67
CA VAL A 95 -7.72 -5.59 13.50
C VAL A 95 -8.90 -5.67 14.48
N GLY A 96 -9.34 -6.86 14.84
CA GLY A 96 -10.48 -7.11 15.73
C GLY A 96 -11.84 -6.82 15.11
N ALA A 97 -11.90 -6.73 13.77
CA ALA A 97 -13.13 -6.45 13.00
C ALA A 97 -13.07 -7.11 11.63
N PRO A 98 -14.21 -7.34 10.96
CA PRO A 98 -14.23 -7.87 9.60
C PRO A 98 -13.46 -6.97 8.64
N VAL A 99 -12.44 -7.53 7.98
CA VAL A 99 -11.65 -6.86 6.93
C VAL A 99 -12.28 -7.16 5.58
N TYR A 100 -12.56 -6.13 4.81
CA TYR A 100 -13.12 -6.24 3.48
C TYR A 100 -12.06 -6.62 2.44
N ALA A 101 -10.91 -5.94 2.49
CA ALA A 101 -9.80 -6.23 1.58
C ALA A 101 -8.44 -5.93 2.23
N VAL A 102 -7.40 -6.61 1.74
CA VAL A 102 -6.00 -6.36 2.08
C VAL A 102 -5.27 -5.83 0.85
N LEU A 103 -4.64 -4.66 0.99
CA LEU A 103 -3.83 -4.01 -0.03
C LEU A 103 -2.37 -4.40 0.20
N ILE A 104 -1.71 -4.94 -0.82
CA ILE A 104 -0.38 -5.55 -0.69
C ILE A 104 0.55 -4.96 -1.76
N GLY A 105 1.73 -4.58 -1.34
CA GLY A 105 2.83 -4.21 -2.23
C GLY A 105 3.80 -5.38 -2.50
N HIS A 106 5.10 -5.10 -2.54
CA HIS A 106 6.23 -6.05 -2.55
C HIS A 106 6.38 -6.93 -3.80
N LYS A 107 5.29 -7.37 -4.41
CA LYS A 107 5.32 -8.33 -5.53
C LYS A 107 5.56 -7.67 -6.89
N HIS A 108 5.51 -6.35 -6.97
CA HIS A 108 5.79 -5.52 -8.14
C HIS A 108 4.92 -5.84 -9.38
N HIS A 109 3.72 -6.38 -9.18
CA HIS A 109 2.73 -6.56 -10.24
C HIS A 109 1.31 -6.39 -9.70
N ASN A 110 0.40 -5.94 -10.56
CA ASN A 110 -1.01 -5.87 -10.23
C ASN A 110 -1.64 -7.27 -10.23
N ALA A 111 -2.36 -7.57 -9.17
CA ALA A 111 -3.16 -8.80 -9.10
C ALA A 111 -4.30 -8.66 -8.07
N THR A 112 -5.33 -9.45 -8.25
CA THR A 112 -6.40 -9.59 -7.25
C THR A 112 -6.69 -11.06 -7.02
N ASP A 113 -6.96 -11.42 -5.76
CA ASP A 113 -7.31 -12.78 -5.37
C ASP A 113 -8.28 -12.76 -4.19
N ILE A 114 -8.81 -13.93 -3.82
CA ILE A 114 -9.58 -14.14 -2.60
C ILE A 114 -8.87 -15.20 -1.76
N VAL A 115 -8.31 -14.75 -0.64
CA VAL A 115 -7.56 -15.61 0.27
C VAL A 115 -8.36 -15.75 1.57
N GLN A 116 -8.77 -16.97 1.92
CA GLN A 116 -9.56 -17.25 3.13
C GLN A 116 -10.83 -16.38 3.25
N GLY A 117 -11.46 -16.10 2.11
CA GLY A 117 -12.66 -15.25 2.06
C GLY A 117 -12.39 -13.74 2.09
N ILE A 118 -11.14 -13.31 2.24
CA ILE A 118 -10.72 -11.91 2.25
C ILE A 118 -10.15 -11.57 0.86
N ARG A 119 -10.61 -10.49 0.26
CA ARG A 119 -10.06 -9.99 -1.00
C ARG A 119 -8.65 -9.46 -0.79
N THR A 120 -7.70 -9.91 -1.58
CA THR A 120 -6.35 -9.36 -1.64
C THR A 120 -6.15 -8.60 -2.94
N ILE A 121 -5.50 -7.45 -2.85
CA ILE A 121 -5.26 -6.54 -3.96
C ILE A 121 -3.79 -6.19 -3.94
N MET A 122 -3.05 -6.68 -4.91
CA MET A 122 -1.64 -6.36 -5.08
C MET A 122 -1.49 -5.20 -6.05
N ALA A 123 -0.67 -4.23 -5.67
CA ALA A 123 -0.28 -3.13 -6.53
C ALA A 123 1.14 -3.34 -7.05
N GLY A 124 1.34 -3.01 -8.30
CA GLY A 124 2.64 -3.02 -8.93
C GLY A 124 3.57 -1.91 -8.43
N SER A 125 4.74 -1.83 -9.00
CA SER A 125 5.74 -0.81 -8.69
C SER A 125 5.60 0.40 -9.61
N PHE A 126 5.88 1.59 -9.10
CA PHE A 126 6.07 2.78 -9.94
C PHE A 126 7.34 2.70 -10.79
N MET A 127 8.31 1.92 -10.36
CA MET A 127 9.57 1.74 -11.07
C MET A 127 9.51 0.51 -11.98
N GLY A 128 10.09 0.63 -13.15
CA GLY A 128 10.37 -0.51 -14.01
C GLY A 128 11.55 -1.34 -13.48
N MET A 129 12.18 -2.08 -14.39
CA MET A 129 13.36 -2.88 -14.06
C MET A 129 14.58 -1.99 -13.79
N ASP A 130 15.26 -2.27 -12.68
CA ASP A 130 16.57 -1.74 -12.34
C ASP A 130 17.65 -2.83 -12.43
N ASP A 131 18.90 -2.48 -12.13
CA ASP A 131 20.02 -3.42 -12.16
C ASP A 131 19.84 -4.61 -11.21
N PHE A 132 19.19 -4.40 -10.07
CA PHE A 132 18.84 -5.47 -9.14
C PHE A 132 17.85 -6.45 -9.76
N CYS A 133 16.81 -5.95 -10.40
CA CYS A 133 15.84 -6.76 -11.11
C CYS A 133 16.50 -7.61 -12.21
N VAL A 134 17.43 -7.02 -12.98
CA VAL A 134 18.19 -7.73 -14.01
C VAL A 134 19.04 -8.84 -13.39
N GLN A 135 19.76 -8.56 -12.29
CA GLN A 135 20.58 -9.55 -11.60
C GLN A 135 19.76 -10.72 -11.03
N LYS A 136 18.59 -10.42 -10.47
CA LYS A 136 17.70 -11.41 -9.88
C LYS A 136 16.73 -12.08 -10.85
N ARG A 137 16.77 -11.70 -12.15
CA ARG A 137 15.85 -12.20 -13.18
C ARG A 137 14.38 -11.93 -12.85
N ILE A 138 14.12 -10.80 -12.22
CA ILE A 138 12.77 -10.31 -11.90
C ILE A 138 12.34 -9.40 -13.04
N PHE A 139 11.24 -9.73 -13.70
CA PHE A 139 10.64 -8.86 -14.71
C PHE A 139 9.45 -8.12 -14.10
N GLY A 140 9.40 -6.81 -14.32
CA GLY A 140 8.26 -5.98 -13.91
C GLY A 140 8.10 -4.79 -14.86
N LYS A 141 6.84 -4.47 -15.16
CA LYS A 141 6.49 -3.20 -15.80
C LYS A 141 6.05 -2.22 -14.73
N PRO A 142 6.32 -0.90 -14.91
CA PRO A 142 5.74 0.07 -13.99
C PRO A 142 4.22 0.10 -14.17
N GLU A 143 3.51 -0.20 -13.09
CA GLU A 143 2.05 -0.26 -13.09
C GLU A 143 1.49 0.02 -11.69
N GLN A 144 0.24 0.47 -11.64
CA GLN A 144 -0.49 0.71 -10.40
C GLN A 144 -1.93 0.22 -10.52
N MET A 145 -2.55 -0.05 -9.37
CA MET A 145 -3.95 -0.44 -9.27
C MET A 145 -4.80 0.73 -8.77
N VAL A 146 -5.85 1.06 -9.47
CA VAL A 146 -6.89 1.99 -9.01
C VAL A 146 -8.16 1.20 -8.70
N CYS A 147 -8.70 1.39 -7.50
CA CYS A 147 -9.96 0.79 -7.07
C CYS A 147 -11.02 1.87 -6.92
N VAL A 148 -12.12 1.75 -7.61
CA VAL A 148 -13.30 2.59 -7.42
C VAL A 148 -14.22 1.91 -6.43
N CYS A 149 -14.59 2.61 -5.36
CA CYS A 149 -15.38 2.06 -4.27
C CYS A 149 -16.72 2.81 -4.12
N ASN A 150 -17.78 2.05 -3.87
CA ASN A 150 -19.09 2.54 -3.44
C ASN A 150 -19.44 2.03 -2.03
N SER A 151 -20.69 2.18 -1.57
CA SER A 151 -21.15 1.68 -0.26
C SER A 151 -21.10 0.15 -0.13
N ASP A 152 -21.19 -0.56 -1.24
CA ASP A 152 -21.20 -2.03 -1.25
C ASP A 152 -19.79 -2.63 -1.31
N GLY A 153 -18.80 -1.80 -1.57
CA GLY A 153 -17.37 -2.15 -1.62
C GLY A 153 -16.71 -1.69 -2.93
N ILE A 154 -15.82 -2.50 -3.48
CA ILE A 154 -15.14 -2.20 -4.73
C ILE A 154 -16.08 -2.48 -5.90
N ASP A 155 -16.33 -1.44 -6.69
CA ASP A 155 -17.13 -1.48 -7.91
C ASP A 155 -16.33 -1.94 -9.12
N CYS A 156 -15.13 -1.35 -9.32
CA CYS A 156 -14.25 -1.75 -10.40
C CYS A 156 -12.78 -1.50 -10.08
N PHE A 157 -11.93 -2.15 -10.87
CA PHE A 157 -10.48 -2.00 -10.86
C PHE A 157 -10.01 -1.45 -12.21
N TYR A 158 -8.99 -0.59 -12.14
CA TYR A 158 -8.23 -0.17 -13.32
C TYR A 158 -6.76 -0.52 -13.13
N ASP A 159 -6.24 -1.34 -14.04
CA ASP A 159 -4.81 -1.55 -14.18
C ASP A 159 -4.21 -0.39 -14.96
N VAL A 160 -3.43 0.43 -14.28
CA VAL A 160 -2.79 1.61 -14.87
C VAL A 160 -1.36 1.26 -15.22
N ALA A 161 -1.08 1.05 -16.49
CA ALA A 161 0.30 0.95 -16.99
C ALA A 161 0.95 2.34 -16.96
N LEU A 162 2.08 2.44 -16.29
CA LEU A 162 2.86 3.66 -16.24
C LEU A 162 3.90 3.61 -17.37
N CYS A 163 3.65 4.32 -18.45
CA CYS A 163 4.63 4.46 -19.51
C CYS A 163 5.78 5.36 -19.06
N PRO A 164 7.05 5.02 -19.39
CA PRO A 164 8.13 5.98 -19.26
C PRO A 164 7.76 7.25 -20.05
N VAL A 165 7.93 8.40 -19.42
CA VAL A 165 7.87 9.68 -20.14
C VAL A 165 9.10 9.70 -21.04
N GLU A 166 8.89 9.67 -22.37
CA GLU A 166 9.96 9.81 -23.36
C GLU A 166 10.60 11.21 -23.29
#